data_3c3cdc042fb76e334a771966519368ee
#
_entry.id   3c3cdc042fb76e334a771966519368ee
#
_cell.length_a   1.000
_cell.length_b   1.000
_cell.length_c   1.000
_cell.angle_alpha   90.00
_cell.angle_beta   90.00
_cell.angle_gamma   90.00
#
_symmetry.space_group_name_H-M   'P 1'
#
loop_
_entity.id
_entity.type
_entity.pdbx_description
1 polymer ?
#
loop_
_entity_poly.entity_id
_entity_poly.type
_entity_poly.pdbx_seq_one_letter_code
_entity_poly.pdbx_strand_id
1 'polypeptide(L)'
;MSTFTPSVEQAAIIDAPVDADVLVVAGAGSGKTFTMTQRIIALINRGVAPERILGLTFTRKAAGELLERVSAAVPGDMAGSTTATVSDRAFLKPAIFTYDAFFQTIVRQYGLLVGFDQNTQPLSAAGALQLATEVIDSHMDLAFSEDFGAFSSLANRVLALSDAIGSAMIGAGCTSFDDAINRVRQWDSAFINRLQQAVADEPMPEDEPKIPKIKRLKKDTDASWRAKLDDRAEHLHARCAYHCGALLEATRKRDILLQLVEAYAQAKRERNMAEFSDFTIAAYQLIERFPSIGERTRRRYSHVLLDEYQDTSTTQAALLAALFHVDASRRSAVNAVGDPFQSIYAWRGASPGAFRMFQQDFHLPAGYKPFPLSVTRRNSRIVLEAANNLTLPLRSNPSRPSSSLMREVDVSSLDPMPDAPEGTLGVLGFATAGQEIDAVVRFCKTAIARHRSAAEQQEQMPGEQKAPVAVLFRSKSHMPEYQAALEQAGLTTFVVGYSALLERPEIRDLMALLRVAADHTDTGSLMRLLA
;
A
#
# COMPACT_ATOMS: atom_id res chain seq x y z
N MET A 1 -20.40 22.19 -21.18
CA MET A 1 -20.11 21.02 -20.35
C MET A 1 -20.70 19.80 -21.05
N SER A 2 -19.89 18.88 -21.55
CA SER A 2 -20.41 17.63 -22.10
C SER A 2 -21.12 16.89 -20.98
N THR A 3 -22.43 16.62 -21.15
CA THR A 3 -23.23 15.82 -20.23
C THR A 3 -22.73 14.38 -20.28
N PHE A 4 -21.78 14.04 -19.41
CA PHE A 4 -21.31 12.67 -19.31
C PHE A 4 -22.42 11.80 -18.70
N THR A 5 -22.89 10.81 -19.45
CA THR A 5 -23.92 9.87 -19.00
C THR A 5 -23.24 8.72 -18.24
N PRO A 6 -23.59 8.47 -16.98
CA PRO A 6 -23.07 7.33 -16.22
C PRO A 6 -23.43 6.00 -16.91
N SER A 7 -22.54 5.02 -16.84
CA SER A 7 -22.88 3.64 -17.25
C SER A 7 -23.90 3.03 -16.28
N VAL A 8 -24.52 1.91 -16.67
CA VAL A 8 -25.49 1.20 -15.81
C VAL A 8 -24.89 0.85 -14.45
N GLU A 9 -23.63 0.38 -14.44
CA GLU A 9 -22.91 0.06 -13.20
C GLU A 9 -22.65 1.31 -12.36
N GLN A 10 -22.23 2.41 -12.98
CA GLN A 10 -22.01 3.67 -12.28
C GLN A 10 -23.33 4.23 -11.72
N ALA A 11 -24.41 4.19 -12.50
CA ALA A 11 -25.72 4.63 -12.07
C ALA A 11 -26.22 3.83 -10.84
N ALA A 12 -26.04 2.50 -10.85
CA ALA A 12 -26.42 1.64 -9.72
C ALA A 12 -25.71 2.05 -8.41
N ILE A 13 -24.44 2.45 -8.48
CA ILE A 13 -23.67 2.93 -7.32
C ILE A 13 -24.14 4.33 -6.90
N ILE A 14 -24.28 5.24 -7.86
CA ILE A 14 -24.72 6.63 -7.61
C ILE A 14 -26.12 6.64 -6.99
N ASP A 15 -27.00 5.75 -7.44
CA ASP A 15 -28.39 5.66 -7.02
C ASP A 15 -28.65 4.72 -5.84
N ALA A 16 -27.61 4.07 -5.30
CA ALA A 16 -27.75 3.24 -4.11
C ALA A 16 -28.47 4.00 -2.96
N PRO A 17 -29.17 3.33 -2.04
CA PRO A 17 -29.85 4.00 -0.93
C PRO A 17 -28.91 4.91 -0.12
N VAL A 18 -29.44 6.00 0.41
CA VAL A 18 -28.64 7.04 1.10
C VAL A 18 -27.89 6.47 2.30
N ASP A 19 -28.55 5.63 3.06
CA ASP A 19 -28.08 5.03 4.32
C ASP A 19 -27.43 3.65 4.15
N ALA A 20 -27.24 3.19 2.90
CA ALA A 20 -26.63 1.88 2.64
C ALA A 20 -25.10 1.94 2.76
N ASP A 21 -24.53 0.85 3.29
CA ASP A 21 -23.11 0.55 3.11
C ASP A 21 -22.90 -0.02 1.71
N VAL A 22 -21.92 0.53 0.98
CA VAL A 22 -21.67 0.20 -0.42
C VAL A 22 -20.22 -0.22 -0.59
N LEU A 23 -19.99 -1.42 -1.10
CA LEU A 23 -18.66 -1.90 -1.48
C LEU A 23 -18.59 -2.00 -3.00
N VAL A 24 -17.60 -1.32 -3.59
CA VAL A 24 -17.41 -1.26 -5.04
C VAL A 24 -16.07 -1.90 -5.42
N VAL A 25 -16.12 -2.90 -6.26
CA VAL A 25 -14.94 -3.51 -6.90
C VAL A 25 -14.78 -2.89 -8.28
N ALA A 26 -13.74 -2.09 -8.44
CA ALA A 26 -13.59 -1.22 -9.59
C ALA A 26 -12.23 -1.43 -10.26
N GLY A 27 -12.23 -1.88 -11.50
CA GLY A 27 -10.99 -2.09 -12.25
C GLY A 27 -10.26 -0.79 -12.64
N ALA A 28 -9.05 -0.95 -13.16
CA ALA A 28 -8.23 0.16 -13.62
C ALA A 28 -8.93 0.94 -14.75
N GLY A 29 -9.07 2.26 -14.59
CA GLY A 29 -9.66 3.12 -15.59
C GLY A 29 -11.20 3.05 -15.71
N SER A 30 -11.89 2.34 -14.80
CA SER A 30 -13.35 2.22 -14.79
C SER A 30 -14.10 3.47 -14.31
N GLY A 31 -13.37 4.51 -13.89
CA GLY A 31 -13.96 5.77 -13.43
C GLY A 31 -14.30 5.79 -11.94
N LYS A 32 -13.55 5.09 -11.10
CA LYS A 32 -13.68 5.11 -9.62
C LYS A 32 -13.93 6.50 -9.05
N THR A 33 -12.98 7.41 -9.25
CA THR A 33 -13.05 8.78 -8.71
C THR A 33 -14.25 9.56 -9.24
N PHE A 34 -14.59 9.38 -10.51
CA PHE A 34 -15.81 9.98 -11.10
C PHE A 34 -17.05 9.47 -10.38
N THR A 35 -17.20 8.16 -10.25
CA THR A 35 -18.37 7.53 -9.61
C THR A 35 -18.52 7.98 -8.15
N MET A 36 -17.42 8.05 -7.40
CA MET A 36 -17.42 8.55 -6.03
C MET A 36 -17.80 10.04 -5.95
N THR A 37 -17.28 10.88 -6.85
CA THR A 37 -17.69 12.29 -6.95
C THR A 37 -19.18 12.42 -7.20
N GLN A 38 -19.72 11.66 -8.17
CA GLN A 38 -21.16 11.68 -8.49
C GLN A 38 -22.01 11.13 -7.33
N ARG A 39 -21.51 10.13 -6.60
CA ARG A 39 -22.17 9.63 -5.39
C ARG A 39 -22.26 10.72 -4.31
N ILE A 40 -21.19 11.49 -4.06
CA ILE A 40 -21.22 12.63 -3.12
C ILE A 40 -22.28 13.64 -3.55
N ILE A 41 -22.30 14.01 -4.83
CA ILE A 41 -23.28 14.95 -5.38
C ILE A 41 -24.71 14.42 -5.21
N ALA A 42 -24.93 13.13 -5.51
CA ALA A 42 -26.23 12.49 -5.33
C ALA A 42 -26.69 12.48 -3.86
N LEU A 43 -25.77 12.24 -2.91
CA LEU A 43 -26.07 12.32 -1.47
C LEU A 43 -26.50 13.74 -1.08
N ILE A 44 -25.77 14.77 -1.53
CA ILE A 44 -26.11 16.18 -1.28
C ILE A 44 -27.47 16.52 -1.88
N ASN A 45 -27.73 16.14 -3.12
CA ASN A 45 -29.02 16.39 -3.79
C ASN A 45 -30.20 15.67 -3.10
N ARG A 46 -29.93 14.59 -2.37
CA ARG A 46 -30.93 13.86 -1.56
C ARG A 46 -31.05 14.38 -0.13
N GLY A 47 -30.43 15.53 0.18
CA GLY A 47 -30.58 16.24 1.45
C GLY A 47 -29.54 15.94 2.51
N VAL A 48 -28.45 15.23 2.17
CA VAL A 48 -27.32 15.07 3.09
C VAL A 48 -26.54 16.38 3.12
N ALA A 49 -26.38 16.96 4.31
CA ALA A 49 -25.60 18.19 4.47
C ALA A 49 -24.11 17.92 4.12
N PRO A 50 -23.48 18.75 3.28
CA PRO A 50 -22.13 18.54 2.79
C PRO A 50 -21.10 18.32 3.91
N GLU A 51 -21.18 19.07 5.00
CA GLU A 51 -20.29 19.00 6.16
C GLU A 51 -20.42 17.68 6.94
N ARG A 52 -21.46 16.88 6.67
CA ARG A 52 -21.66 15.55 7.23
C ARG A 52 -21.08 14.43 6.37
N ILE A 53 -20.43 14.78 5.26
CA ILE A 53 -19.76 13.85 4.36
C ILE A 53 -18.25 13.90 4.60
N LEU A 54 -17.66 12.73 4.84
CA LEU A 54 -16.22 12.53 4.98
C LEU A 54 -15.72 11.72 3.78
N GLY A 55 -14.71 12.24 3.06
CA GLY A 55 -13.96 11.48 2.04
C GLY A 55 -12.56 11.17 2.54
N LEU A 56 -12.17 9.91 2.48
CA LEU A 56 -10.82 9.46 2.79
C LEU A 56 -10.17 8.85 1.55
N THR A 57 -8.94 9.26 1.26
CA THR A 57 -8.16 8.77 0.12
C THR A 57 -6.71 8.52 0.52
N PHE A 58 -5.94 7.84 -0.33
CA PHE A 58 -4.59 7.42 0.02
C PHE A 58 -3.53 8.51 -0.15
N THR A 59 -3.73 9.45 -1.09
CA THR A 59 -2.72 10.48 -1.39
C THR A 59 -3.28 11.90 -1.24
N ARG A 60 -2.40 12.84 -0.86
CA ARG A 60 -2.75 14.27 -0.79
C ARG A 60 -3.22 14.82 -2.13
N LYS A 61 -2.62 14.34 -3.24
CA LYS A 61 -3.03 14.74 -4.59
C LYS A 61 -4.46 14.30 -4.89
N ALA A 62 -4.79 13.04 -4.61
CA ALA A 62 -6.15 12.52 -4.81
C ALA A 62 -7.18 13.26 -3.93
N ALA A 63 -6.81 13.58 -2.68
CA ALA A 63 -7.67 14.38 -1.80
C ALA A 63 -7.95 15.78 -2.37
N GLY A 64 -6.92 16.46 -2.89
CA GLY A 64 -7.07 17.77 -3.55
C GLY A 64 -7.96 17.69 -4.80
N GLU A 65 -7.69 16.72 -5.68
CA GLU A 65 -8.49 16.53 -6.91
C GLU A 65 -9.96 16.20 -6.60
N LEU A 66 -10.23 15.36 -5.61
CA LEU A 66 -11.60 15.02 -5.20
C LEU A 66 -12.31 16.25 -4.63
N LEU A 67 -11.64 17.01 -3.76
CA LEU A 67 -12.19 18.24 -3.18
C LEU A 67 -12.52 19.27 -4.26
N GLU A 68 -11.63 19.48 -5.22
CA GLU A 68 -11.84 20.42 -6.34
C GLU A 68 -13.05 20.01 -7.17
N ARG A 69 -13.16 18.74 -7.58
CA ARG A 69 -14.28 18.22 -8.38
C ARG A 69 -15.62 18.34 -7.66
N VAL A 70 -15.66 17.99 -6.37
CA VAL A 70 -16.88 18.13 -5.56
C VAL A 70 -17.24 19.60 -5.37
N SER A 71 -16.27 20.46 -5.09
CA SER A 71 -16.50 21.91 -4.92
C SER A 71 -16.99 22.60 -6.20
N ALA A 72 -16.52 22.14 -7.38
CA ALA A 72 -16.99 22.66 -8.68
C ALA A 72 -18.40 22.19 -9.04
N ALA A 73 -18.84 21.05 -8.50
CA ALA A 73 -20.12 20.43 -8.83
C ALA A 73 -21.26 20.78 -7.86
N VAL A 74 -20.95 21.28 -6.66
CA VAL A 74 -21.95 21.75 -5.70
C VAL A 74 -22.34 23.17 -6.06
N PRO A 75 -23.59 23.45 -6.54
CA PRO A 75 -24.02 24.77 -6.92
C PRO A 75 -23.95 25.75 -5.73
N GLY A 76 -23.40 26.95 -5.96
CA GLY A 76 -23.35 28.00 -4.95
C GLY A 76 -24.71 28.51 -4.45
N ASP A 77 -25.80 28.13 -5.14
CA ASP A 77 -27.17 28.55 -4.87
C ASP A 77 -27.90 27.73 -3.79
N MET A 78 -27.32 26.60 -3.32
CA MET A 78 -27.90 25.88 -2.17
C MET A 78 -27.75 26.63 -0.85
N ALA A 79 -27.01 27.73 -0.83
CA ALA A 79 -27.02 28.71 0.25
C ALA A 79 -28.22 29.65 0.08
N GLY A 80 -29.41 29.19 0.41
CA GLY A 80 -30.64 30.03 0.48
C GLY A 80 -30.60 31.15 1.54
N SER A 81 -29.44 31.80 1.71
CA SER A 81 -29.25 32.97 2.56
C SER A 81 -28.30 33.93 1.87
N THR A 82 -28.85 35.05 1.46
CA THR A 82 -28.17 36.18 0.83
C THR A 82 -27.14 36.91 1.74
N THR A 83 -26.85 36.38 2.91
CA THR A 83 -25.98 37.02 3.93
C THR A 83 -24.79 36.17 4.38
N ALA A 84 -24.55 34.97 3.77
CA ALA A 84 -23.40 34.15 4.15
C ALA A 84 -22.08 34.76 3.68
N THR A 85 -21.15 35.00 4.60
CA THR A 85 -19.81 35.49 4.31
C THR A 85 -18.96 34.41 3.65
N VAL A 86 -17.83 34.78 3.03
CA VAL A 86 -16.87 33.82 2.41
C VAL A 86 -16.41 32.76 3.42
N SER A 87 -16.35 33.12 4.71
CA SER A 87 -16.01 32.22 5.82
C SER A 87 -17.08 31.13 6.04
N ASP A 88 -18.38 31.49 5.92
CA ASP A 88 -19.49 30.55 6.13
C ASP A 88 -19.58 29.50 5.01
N ARG A 89 -19.16 29.84 3.79
CA ARG A 89 -19.09 28.90 2.66
C ARG A 89 -18.06 27.78 2.84
N ALA A 90 -17.01 28.02 3.62
CA ALA A 90 -16.00 27.00 3.92
C ALA A 90 -16.54 25.86 4.82
N PHE A 91 -17.56 26.14 5.64
CA PHE A 91 -18.20 25.14 6.50
C PHE A 91 -19.21 24.24 5.78
N LEU A 92 -19.62 24.59 4.57
CA LEU A 92 -20.61 23.85 3.79
C LEU A 92 -19.99 22.89 2.78
N LYS A 93 -18.72 22.49 2.97
CA LYS A 93 -18.02 21.57 2.07
C LYS A 93 -17.81 20.22 2.73
N PRO A 94 -17.80 19.11 1.94
CA PRO A 94 -17.35 17.82 2.43
C PRO A 94 -15.94 17.89 3.00
N ALA A 95 -15.70 17.16 4.07
CA ALA A 95 -14.37 17.02 4.66
C ALA A 95 -13.60 15.93 3.89
N ILE A 96 -12.51 16.29 3.24
CA ILE A 96 -11.70 15.34 2.46
C ILE A 96 -10.27 15.34 2.99
N PHE A 97 -9.79 14.15 3.38
CA PHE A 97 -8.46 13.94 3.97
C PHE A 97 -7.77 12.71 3.36
N THR A 98 -6.47 12.58 3.61
CA THR A 98 -5.86 11.26 3.57
C THR A 98 -6.21 10.48 4.84
N TYR A 99 -6.18 9.14 4.79
CA TYR A 99 -6.42 8.28 5.96
C TYR A 99 -5.60 8.73 7.17
N ASP A 100 -4.28 8.85 6.99
CA ASP A 100 -3.37 9.22 8.07
C ASP A 100 -3.64 10.63 8.61
N ALA A 101 -3.94 11.61 7.74
CA ALA A 101 -4.26 12.96 8.17
C ALA A 101 -5.55 12.99 9.01
N PHE A 102 -6.54 12.20 8.66
CA PHE A 102 -7.78 12.07 9.43
C PHE A 102 -7.51 11.45 10.81
N PHE A 103 -6.77 10.37 10.87
CA PHE A 103 -6.42 9.72 12.15
C PHE A 103 -5.59 10.65 13.04
N GLN A 104 -4.65 11.39 12.46
CA GLN A 104 -3.92 12.41 13.21
C GLN A 104 -4.81 13.50 13.80
N THR A 105 -5.93 13.88 13.15
CA THR A 105 -6.86 14.87 13.74
C THR A 105 -7.47 14.36 15.04
N ILE A 106 -7.77 13.07 15.12
CA ILE A 106 -8.30 12.41 16.33
C ILE A 106 -7.25 12.42 17.43
N VAL A 107 -6.02 11.99 17.10
CA VAL A 107 -4.93 11.93 18.09
C VAL A 107 -4.53 13.32 18.57
N ARG A 108 -4.46 14.32 17.70
CA ARG A 108 -4.19 15.71 18.12
C ARG A 108 -5.23 16.27 19.08
N GLN A 109 -6.48 15.85 18.96
CA GLN A 109 -7.56 16.31 19.82
C GLN A 109 -7.62 15.57 21.15
N TYR A 110 -7.37 14.26 21.17
CA TYR A 110 -7.61 13.37 22.30
C TYR A 110 -6.38 12.57 22.75
N GLY A 111 -5.24 12.68 22.09
CA GLY A 111 -4.07 11.82 22.26
C GLY A 111 -3.51 11.79 23.69
N LEU A 112 -3.65 12.89 24.44
CA LEU A 112 -3.24 12.94 25.86
C LEU A 112 -3.89 11.84 26.71
N LEU A 113 -5.09 11.36 26.33
CA LEU A 113 -5.79 10.27 27.01
C LEU A 113 -5.11 8.90 26.86
N VAL A 114 -4.22 8.77 25.86
CA VAL A 114 -3.44 7.56 25.57
C VAL A 114 -1.93 7.80 25.54
N GLY A 115 -1.48 8.93 26.14
CA GLY A 115 -0.08 9.24 26.30
C GLY A 115 0.60 9.91 25.10
N PHE A 116 -0.17 10.40 24.12
CA PHE A 116 0.36 11.21 23.02
C PHE A 116 0.31 12.70 23.35
N ASP A 117 1.45 13.37 23.23
CA ASP A 117 1.53 14.83 23.36
C ASP A 117 1.01 15.51 22.07
N GLN A 118 0.41 16.69 22.22
CA GLN A 118 -0.03 17.49 21.08
C GLN A 118 1.13 17.92 20.16
N ASN A 119 2.35 17.99 20.71
CA ASN A 119 3.56 18.36 20.00
C ASN A 119 4.34 17.13 19.48
N THR A 120 3.81 15.93 19.57
CA THR A 120 4.46 14.73 19.04
C THR A 120 4.81 14.93 17.57
N GLN A 121 6.12 14.80 17.26
CA GLN A 121 6.65 15.06 15.93
C GLN A 121 6.51 13.83 15.04
N PRO A 122 5.99 13.99 13.81
CA PRO A 122 6.00 12.91 12.84
C PRO A 122 7.44 12.53 12.46
N LEU A 123 7.75 11.25 12.57
CA LEU A 123 9.07 10.71 12.24
C LEU A 123 9.16 10.45 10.73
N SER A 124 10.17 11.03 10.09
CA SER A 124 10.45 10.75 8.68
C SER A 124 11.13 9.38 8.51
N ALA A 125 11.11 8.80 7.31
CA ALA A 125 11.80 7.53 7.03
C ALA A 125 13.32 7.61 7.36
N ALA A 126 13.97 8.74 7.08
CA ALA A 126 15.37 8.97 7.45
C ALA A 126 15.56 9.04 8.96
N GLY A 127 14.66 9.78 9.66
CA GLY A 127 14.69 9.87 11.12
C GLY A 127 14.40 8.53 11.79
N ALA A 128 13.50 7.71 11.24
CA ALA A 128 13.22 6.36 11.70
C ALA A 128 14.47 5.46 11.59
N LEU A 129 15.16 5.52 10.45
CA LEU A 129 16.39 4.76 10.24
C LEU A 129 17.51 5.22 11.20
N GLN A 130 17.65 6.53 11.39
CA GLN A 130 18.62 7.08 12.35
C GLN A 130 18.31 6.60 13.77
N LEU A 131 17.07 6.74 14.22
CA LEU A 131 16.66 6.31 15.57
C LEU A 131 16.84 4.80 15.76
N ALA A 132 16.48 3.97 14.78
CA ALA A 132 16.71 2.54 14.83
C ALA A 132 18.21 2.20 14.91
N THR A 133 19.06 2.95 14.19
CA THR A 133 20.51 2.81 14.23
C THR A 133 21.06 3.14 15.64
N GLU A 134 20.62 4.25 16.24
CA GLU A 134 21.01 4.65 17.61
C GLU A 134 20.56 3.64 18.67
N VAL A 135 19.34 3.07 18.51
CA VAL A 135 18.83 2.02 19.40
C VAL A 135 19.67 0.76 19.29
N ILE A 136 20.04 0.32 18.09
CA ILE A 136 20.89 -0.85 17.87
C ILE A 136 22.27 -0.60 18.46
N ASP A 137 22.85 0.58 18.27
CA ASP A 137 24.16 0.96 18.83
C ASP A 137 24.16 0.89 20.36
N SER A 138 23.07 1.33 21.00
CA SER A 138 22.91 1.23 22.46
C SER A 138 22.63 -0.18 22.97
N HIS A 139 22.37 -1.16 22.12
CA HIS A 139 22.07 -2.57 22.42
C HIS A 139 23.00 -3.52 21.63
N MET A 140 24.27 -3.17 21.51
CA MET A 140 25.24 -3.92 20.69
C MET A 140 25.45 -5.36 21.16
N ASP A 141 25.40 -5.60 22.45
CA ASP A 141 25.46 -6.94 23.05
C ASP A 141 24.34 -7.85 22.51
N LEU A 142 23.13 -7.31 22.39
CA LEU A 142 21.97 -8.00 21.81
C LEU A 142 22.11 -8.13 20.28
N ALA A 143 22.55 -7.06 19.61
CA ALA A 143 22.67 -7.03 18.15
C ALA A 143 23.74 -8.01 17.62
N PHE A 144 24.82 -8.25 18.38
CA PHE A 144 25.88 -9.19 18.02
C PHE A 144 25.71 -10.61 18.60
N SER A 145 24.63 -10.87 19.33
CA SER A 145 24.36 -12.21 19.85
C SER A 145 24.10 -13.23 18.73
N GLU A 146 23.71 -12.76 17.55
CA GLU A 146 23.42 -13.56 16.35
C GLU A 146 23.90 -12.84 15.09
N ASP A 147 24.11 -13.61 14.02
CA ASP A 147 24.44 -13.04 12.71
C ASP A 147 23.18 -12.54 11.99
N PHE A 148 23.06 -11.23 11.88
CA PHE A 148 22.03 -10.53 11.09
C PHE A 148 22.56 -9.94 9.78
N GLY A 149 23.84 -10.17 9.46
CA GLY A 149 24.51 -9.58 8.32
C GLY A 149 24.92 -8.11 8.56
N ALA A 150 24.89 -7.29 7.53
CA ALA A 150 25.29 -5.89 7.64
C ALA A 150 24.40 -5.10 8.62
N PHE A 151 25.00 -4.19 9.38
CA PHE A 151 24.32 -3.34 10.37
C PHE A 151 23.09 -2.60 9.79
N SER A 152 23.23 -2.06 8.57
CA SER A 152 22.11 -1.42 7.85
C SER A 152 20.96 -2.39 7.53
N SER A 153 21.28 -3.67 7.35
CA SER A 153 20.27 -4.72 7.14
C SER A 153 19.50 -4.99 8.42
N LEU A 154 20.17 -5.00 9.58
CA LEU A 154 19.52 -5.16 10.87
C LEU A 154 18.57 -3.99 11.16
N ALA A 155 19.02 -2.74 10.96
CA ALA A 155 18.17 -1.56 11.16
C ALA A 155 16.90 -1.61 10.29
N ASN A 156 17.03 -1.97 9.02
CA ASN A 156 15.88 -2.13 8.14
C ASN A 156 14.93 -3.27 8.56
N ARG A 157 15.44 -4.37 9.12
CA ARG A 157 14.62 -5.47 9.66
C ARG A 157 13.84 -5.04 10.89
N VAL A 158 14.46 -4.27 11.81
CA VAL A 158 13.78 -3.70 12.98
C VAL A 158 12.62 -2.82 12.55
N LEU A 159 12.85 -1.89 11.60
CA LEU A 159 11.81 -1.01 11.08
C LEU A 159 10.69 -1.79 10.37
N ALA A 160 11.06 -2.75 9.52
CA ALA A 160 10.08 -3.56 8.81
C ALA A 160 9.21 -4.40 9.76
N LEU A 161 9.81 -4.97 10.82
CA LEU A 161 9.06 -5.75 11.82
C LEU A 161 8.15 -4.84 12.66
N SER A 162 8.63 -3.66 13.06
CA SER A 162 7.84 -2.66 13.78
C SER A 162 6.61 -2.24 12.97
N ASP A 163 6.80 -1.91 11.69
CA ASP A 163 5.71 -1.52 10.79
C ASP A 163 4.72 -2.66 10.55
N ALA A 164 5.21 -3.89 10.32
CA ALA A 164 4.36 -5.06 10.14
C ALA A 164 3.48 -5.35 11.37
N ILE A 165 4.03 -5.23 12.58
CA ILE A 165 3.27 -5.40 13.83
C ILE A 165 2.21 -4.30 13.94
N GLY A 166 2.59 -3.04 13.76
CA GLY A 166 1.69 -1.90 13.89
C GLY A 166 0.55 -1.89 12.85
N SER A 167 0.82 -2.36 11.64
CA SER A 167 -0.15 -2.33 10.54
C SER A 167 -1.08 -3.56 10.48
N ALA A 168 -0.64 -4.73 11.01
CA ALA A 168 -1.38 -5.98 10.83
C ALA A 168 -2.01 -6.55 12.10
N MET A 169 -1.54 -6.20 13.29
CA MET A 169 -1.91 -6.89 14.53
C MET A 169 -2.98 -6.16 15.35
N ILE A 170 -2.98 -4.83 15.31
CA ILE A 170 -3.91 -4.02 16.10
C ILE A 170 -5.31 -4.07 15.47
N GLY A 171 -6.32 -4.29 16.30
CA GLY A 171 -7.69 -4.55 15.84
C GLY A 171 -7.95 -5.99 15.38
N ALA A 172 -6.90 -6.77 15.15
CA ALA A 172 -6.99 -8.20 14.83
C ALA A 172 -6.75 -9.09 16.07
N GLY A 173 -7.34 -8.71 17.18
CA GLY A 173 -7.22 -9.41 18.47
C GLY A 173 -6.17 -8.83 19.42
N CYS A 174 -5.50 -7.75 19.03
CA CYS A 174 -4.59 -6.98 19.88
C CYS A 174 -5.07 -5.53 19.96
N THR A 175 -4.89 -4.91 21.14
CA THR A 175 -5.33 -3.52 21.39
C THR A 175 -4.17 -2.54 21.55
N SER A 176 -2.96 -3.04 21.74
CA SER A 176 -1.75 -2.24 21.89
C SER A 176 -0.56 -2.87 21.19
N PHE A 177 0.48 -2.07 20.97
CA PHE A 177 1.72 -2.54 20.35
C PHE A 177 2.40 -3.60 21.21
N ASP A 178 2.45 -3.41 22.54
CA ASP A 178 3.03 -4.35 23.48
C ASP A 178 2.24 -5.69 23.51
N ASP A 179 0.90 -5.63 23.43
CA ASP A 179 0.05 -6.82 23.31
C ASP A 179 0.35 -7.58 22.00
N ALA A 180 0.53 -6.85 20.92
CA ALA A 180 0.88 -7.43 19.62
C ALA A 180 2.24 -8.13 19.64
N ILE A 181 3.28 -7.53 20.24
CA ILE A 181 4.59 -8.16 20.41
C ILE A 181 4.48 -9.44 21.24
N ASN A 182 3.76 -9.41 22.35
CA ASN A 182 3.56 -10.59 23.19
C ASN A 182 2.83 -11.72 22.42
N ARG A 183 1.88 -11.36 21.55
CA ARG A 183 1.18 -12.31 20.69
C ARG A 183 2.12 -12.95 19.66
N VAL A 184 3.03 -12.19 19.07
CA VAL A 184 4.05 -12.74 18.16
C VAL A 184 4.96 -13.72 18.91
N ARG A 185 5.42 -13.38 20.12
CA ARG A 185 6.23 -14.30 20.96
C ARG A 185 5.49 -15.61 21.28
N GLN A 186 4.18 -15.53 21.56
CA GLN A 186 3.35 -16.73 21.78
C GLN A 186 3.27 -17.60 20.51
N TRP A 187 3.08 -16.99 19.34
CA TRP A 187 3.07 -17.71 18.08
C TRP A 187 4.42 -18.34 17.76
N ASP A 188 5.51 -17.61 17.98
CA ASP A 188 6.86 -18.11 17.76
C ASP A 188 7.18 -19.30 18.68
N SER A 189 6.82 -19.21 19.96
CA SER A 189 6.99 -20.33 20.91
C SER A 189 6.19 -21.56 20.48
N ALA A 190 4.92 -21.39 20.07
CA ALA A 190 4.10 -22.47 19.57
C ALA A 190 4.65 -23.06 18.26
N PHE A 191 5.18 -22.23 17.37
CA PHE A 191 5.76 -22.66 16.11
C PHE A 191 7.07 -23.41 16.31
N ILE A 192 7.97 -22.90 17.19
CA ILE A 192 9.21 -23.57 17.58
C ILE A 192 8.92 -24.98 18.14
N ASN A 193 7.96 -25.10 19.04
CA ASN A 193 7.57 -26.39 19.59
C ASN A 193 7.09 -27.38 18.50
N ARG A 194 6.30 -26.90 17.53
CA ARG A 194 5.85 -27.74 16.40
C ARG A 194 7.00 -28.15 15.49
N LEU A 195 7.93 -27.23 15.19
CA LEU A 195 9.11 -27.55 14.39
C LEU A 195 10.01 -28.56 15.10
N GLN A 196 10.26 -28.39 16.41
CA GLN A 196 11.03 -29.33 17.21
C GLN A 196 10.38 -30.73 17.23
N GLN A 197 9.05 -30.78 17.40
CA GLN A 197 8.32 -32.05 17.32
C GLN A 197 8.39 -32.70 15.92
N ALA A 198 8.37 -31.90 14.86
CA ALA A 198 8.41 -32.40 13.49
C ALA A 198 9.77 -32.97 13.09
N VAL A 199 10.87 -32.43 13.62
CA VAL A 199 12.23 -32.94 13.36
C VAL A 199 12.69 -33.93 14.45
N ALA A 200 12.00 -33.97 15.60
CA ALA A 200 12.26 -34.90 16.72
C ALA A 200 13.75 -35.19 16.94
N ASP A 201 14.15 -36.45 16.87
CA ASP A 201 15.53 -36.92 17.10
C ASP A 201 16.36 -37.04 15.81
N GLU A 202 15.89 -36.46 14.69
CA GLU A 202 16.60 -36.58 13.43
C GLU A 202 17.77 -35.63 13.32
N PRO A 203 18.94 -36.09 12.82
CA PRO A 203 20.07 -35.21 12.58
C PRO A 203 19.72 -34.21 11.45
N MET A 204 19.87 -32.92 11.71
CA MET A 204 19.70 -31.90 10.69
C MET A 204 20.91 -31.90 9.74
N PRO A 205 20.68 -32.01 8.43
CA PRO A 205 21.77 -31.89 7.47
C PRO A 205 22.43 -30.51 7.54
N GLU A 206 23.75 -30.45 7.38
CA GLU A 206 24.49 -29.18 7.30
C GLU A 206 24.20 -28.44 6.01
N ASP A 207 24.06 -29.19 4.89
CA ASP A 207 23.75 -28.67 3.57
C ASP A 207 22.37 -29.11 3.09
N GLU A 208 21.76 -28.34 2.18
CA GLU A 208 20.46 -28.68 1.58
C GLU A 208 20.56 -29.96 0.72
N PRO A 209 19.89 -31.07 1.13
CA PRO A 209 19.95 -32.32 0.41
C PRO A 209 19.36 -32.22 -1.00
N LYS A 210 20.08 -32.77 -1.99
CA LYS A 210 19.62 -32.82 -3.37
C LYS A 210 18.66 -33.98 -3.56
N ILE A 211 17.45 -33.72 -4.03
CA ILE A 211 16.46 -34.74 -4.32
C ILE A 211 16.81 -35.42 -5.65
N PRO A 212 17.05 -36.76 -5.67
CA PRO A 212 17.37 -37.49 -6.89
C PRO A 212 16.17 -37.46 -7.86
N LYS A 213 16.48 -37.16 -9.14
CA LYS A 213 15.52 -37.32 -10.22
C LYS A 213 15.44 -38.79 -10.57
N ILE A 214 14.31 -39.45 -10.28
CA ILE A 214 14.10 -40.87 -10.58
C ILE A 214 13.18 -41.04 -11.78
N LYS A 215 13.46 -42.09 -12.58
CA LYS A 215 12.63 -42.52 -13.70
C LYS A 215 12.59 -44.05 -13.70
N ARG A 216 11.40 -44.63 -13.86
CA ARG A 216 11.26 -46.07 -14.03
C ARG A 216 11.77 -46.48 -15.42
N LEU A 217 12.80 -47.29 -15.46
CA LEU A 217 13.37 -47.84 -16.69
C LEU A 217 12.68 -49.17 -17.03
N LYS A 218 12.70 -49.58 -18.32
CA LYS A 218 12.11 -50.84 -18.76
C LYS A 218 12.71 -52.10 -18.08
N LYS A 219 13.94 -52.00 -17.59
CA LYS A 219 14.66 -53.04 -16.85
C LYS A 219 14.38 -53.06 -15.34
N ASP A 220 13.69 -52.08 -14.81
CA ASP A 220 13.44 -52.02 -13.37
C ASP A 220 12.38 -53.04 -12.97
N THR A 221 12.73 -53.89 -12.03
CA THR A 221 11.78 -54.72 -11.31
C THR A 221 10.96 -53.86 -10.33
N ASP A 222 9.82 -54.36 -9.87
CA ASP A 222 9.02 -53.66 -8.87
C ASP A 222 9.80 -53.41 -7.58
N ALA A 223 10.67 -54.35 -7.19
CA ALA A 223 11.54 -54.19 -6.02
C ALA A 223 12.58 -53.07 -6.23
N SER A 224 13.25 -53.02 -7.39
CA SER A 224 14.23 -51.99 -7.70
C SER A 224 13.58 -50.60 -7.87
N TRP A 225 12.36 -50.56 -8.36
CA TRP A 225 11.61 -49.32 -8.46
C TRP A 225 11.18 -48.81 -7.08
N ARG A 226 10.72 -49.70 -6.17
CA ARG A 226 10.42 -49.31 -4.78
C ARG A 226 11.66 -48.79 -4.07
N ALA A 227 12.81 -49.43 -4.19
CA ALA A 227 14.06 -48.95 -3.59
C ALA A 227 14.42 -47.52 -4.05
N LYS A 228 14.19 -47.18 -5.33
CA LYS A 228 14.40 -45.81 -5.84
C LYS A 228 13.39 -44.81 -5.26
N LEU A 229 12.15 -45.24 -4.99
CA LEU A 229 11.14 -44.42 -4.36
C LEU A 229 11.47 -44.17 -2.89
N ASP A 230 11.94 -45.22 -2.19
CA ASP A 230 12.33 -45.15 -0.78
C ASP A 230 13.56 -44.22 -0.60
N ASP A 231 14.61 -44.40 -1.42
CA ASP A 231 15.77 -43.50 -1.45
C ASP A 231 15.38 -42.05 -1.70
N ARG A 232 14.48 -41.81 -2.65
CA ARG A 232 13.96 -40.44 -2.89
C ARG A 232 13.16 -39.93 -1.70
N ALA A 233 12.39 -40.76 -1.02
CA ALA A 233 11.62 -40.37 0.16
C ALA A 233 12.54 -39.97 1.31
N GLU A 234 13.64 -40.70 1.54
CA GLU A 234 14.66 -40.33 2.53
C GLU A 234 15.31 -38.98 2.23
N HIS A 235 15.68 -38.71 0.97
CA HIS A 235 16.22 -37.40 0.56
C HIS A 235 15.20 -36.28 0.70
N LEU A 236 13.92 -36.52 0.39
CA LEU A 236 12.84 -35.58 0.62
C LEU A 236 12.68 -35.27 2.11
N HIS A 237 12.74 -36.30 2.95
CA HIS A 237 12.62 -36.17 4.39
C HIS A 237 13.79 -35.38 4.98
N ALA A 238 15.02 -35.72 4.62
CA ALA A 238 16.22 -34.95 5.02
C ALA A 238 16.17 -33.48 4.58
N ARG A 239 15.66 -33.21 3.37
CA ARG A 239 15.44 -31.85 2.90
C ARG A 239 14.38 -31.10 3.72
N CYS A 240 13.29 -31.78 4.09
CA CYS A 240 12.30 -31.19 5.01
C CYS A 240 12.90 -30.87 6.36
N ALA A 241 13.73 -31.76 6.93
CA ALA A 241 14.44 -31.52 8.20
C ALA A 241 15.38 -30.31 8.12
N TYR A 242 16.14 -30.19 7.01
CA TYR A 242 16.99 -29.01 6.75
C TYR A 242 16.19 -27.70 6.76
N HIS A 243 15.07 -27.64 6.02
CA HIS A 243 14.23 -26.44 6.00
C HIS A 243 13.55 -26.17 7.34
N CYS A 244 13.15 -27.19 8.08
CA CYS A 244 12.62 -27.03 9.43
C CYS A 244 13.68 -26.42 10.36
N GLY A 245 14.95 -26.87 10.26
CA GLY A 245 16.08 -26.30 10.99
C GLY A 245 16.31 -24.83 10.68
N ALA A 246 16.33 -24.47 9.41
CA ALA A 246 16.47 -23.07 8.99
C ALA A 246 15.32 -22.17 9.49
N LEU A 247 14.07 -22.69 9.48
CA LEU A 247 12.92 -21.98 10.03
C LEU A 247 13.00 -21.84 11.54
N LEU A 248 13.47 -22.88 12.24
CA LEU A 248 13.66 -22.86 13.69
C LEU A 248 14.67 -21.78 14.09
N GLU A 249 15.81 -21.71 13.42
CA GLU A 249 16.84 -20.69 13.63
C GLU A 249 16.29 -19.28 13.34
N ALA A 250 15.67 -19.09 12.19
CA ALA A 250 15.08 -17.79 11.82
C ALA A 250 14.02 -17.32 12.83
N THR A 251 13.21 -18.26 13.37
CA THR A 251 12.19 -17.92 14.37
C THR A 251 12.81 -17.56 15.71
N ARG A 252 13.87 -18.23 16.13
CA ARG A 252 14.61 -17.88 17.35
C ARG A 252 15.25 -16.49 17.26
N LYS A 253 15.88 -16.17 16.13
CA LYS A 253 16.44 -14.83 15.87
C LYS A 253 15.40 -13.71 15.91
N ARG A 254 14.13 -14.02 15.66
CA ARG A 254 13.05 -13.01 15.72
C ARG A 254 12.84 -12.45 17.12
N ASP A 255 13.07 -13.21 18.19
CA ASP A 255 12.93 -12.69 19.55
C ASP A 255 13.92 -11.54 19.83
N ILE A 256 15.13 -11.61 19.30
CA ILE A 256 16.12 -10.52 19.38
C ILE A 256 15.61 -9.29 18.63
N LEU A 257 15.05 -9.49 17.42
CA LEU A 257 14.44 -8.39 16.66
C LEU A 257 13.27 -7.76 17.41
N LEU A 258 12.44 -8.57 18.11
CA LEU A 258 11.33 -8.06 18.91
C LEU A 258 11.81 -7.22 20.09
N GLN A 259 12.91 -7.60 20.75
CA GLN A 259 13.52 -6.80 21.82
C GLN A 259 14.04 -5.45 21.29
N LEU A 260 14.67 -5.43 20.12
CA LEU A 260 15.10 -4.18 19.46
C LEU A 260 13.90 -3.32 19.01
N VAL A 261 12.80 -3.94 18.57
CA VAL A 261 11.54 -3.24 18.23
C VAL A 261 10.90 -2.61 19.48
N GLU A 262 10.92 -3.30 20.62
CA GLU A 262 10.44 -2.74 21.90
C GLU A 262 11.30 -1.53 22.32
N ALA A 263 12.62 -1.65 22.25
CA ALA A 263 13.53 -0.55 22.53
C ALA A 263 13.33 0.64 21.57
N TYR A 264 13.10 0.37 20.29
CA TYR A 264 12.77 1.38 19.28
C TYR A 264 11.44 2.09 19.58
N ALA A 265 10.41 1.34 19.92
CA ALA A 265 9.11 1.91 20.30
C ALA A 265 9.22 2.78 21.59
N GLN A 266 10.03 2.36 22.55
CA GLN A 266 10.31 3.15 23.75
C GLN A 266 11.07 4.43 23.41
N ALA A 267 12.12 4.37 22.60
CA ALA A 267 12.92 5.53 22.18
C ALA A 267 12.08 6.57 21.43
N LYS A 268 11.10 6.13 20.62
CA LYS A 268 10.11 7.04 19.99
C LYS A 268 9.30 7.81 21.03
N ARG A 269 8.78 7.10 22.06
CA ARG A 269 8.00 7.71 23.15
C ARG A 269 8.83 8.71 23.95
N GLU A 270 10.04 8.34 24.35
CA GLU A 270 10.93 9.19 25.14
C GLU A 270 11.33 10.48 24.44
N ARG A 271 11.44 10.43 23.09
CA ARG A 271 11.78 11.60 22.26
C ARG A 271 10.56 12.35 21.73
N ASN A 272 9.36 11.95 22.13
CA ASN A 272 8.11 12.51 21.66
C ASN A 272 7.98 12.50 20.12
N MET A 273 8.36 11.35 19.52
CA MET A 273 8.30 11.10 18.07
C MET A 273 7.32 9.96 17.78
N ALA A 274 6.68 9.98 16.61
CA ALA A 274 5.75 8.94 16.19
C ALA A 274 5.78 8.74 14.68
N GLU A 275 5.70 7.50 14.24
CA GLU A 275 5.43 7.13 12.85
C GLU A 275 3.93 7.21 12.55
N PHE A 276 3.54 7.14 11.29
CA PHE A 276 2.11 7.18 10.91
C PHE A 276 1.32 6.01 11.50
N SER A 277 1.94 4.83 11.60
CA SER A 277 1.35 3.66 12.26
C SER A 277 1.05 3.91 13.74
N ASP A 278 1.93 4.62 14.46
CA ASP A 278 1.72 4.95 15.87
C ASP A 278 0.47 5.85 16.06
N PHE A 279 0.24 6.81 15.16
CA PHE A 279 -0.98 7.63 15.20
C PHE A 279 -2.24 6.80 14.92
N THR A 280 -2.15 5.83 14.03
CA THR A 280 -3.28 4.91 13.75
C THR A 280 -3.59 4.05 14.97
N ILE A 281 -2.57 3.49 15.62
CA ILE A 281 -2.71 2.69 16.84
C ILE A 281 -3.30 3.54 17.97
N ALA A 282 -2.78 4.75 18.18
CA ALA A 282 -3.29 5.66 19.20
C ALA A 282 -4.76 6.03 18.95
N ALA A 283 -5.14 6.32 17.69
CA ALA A 283 -6.53 6.57 17.33
C ALA A 283 -7.42 5.36 17.62
N TYR A 284 -6.97 4.13 17.30
CA TYR A 284 -7.70 2.90 17.61
C TYR A 284 -7.90 2.75 19.13
N GLN A 285 -6.84 2.91 19.92
CA GLN A 285 -6.92 2.84 21.38
C GLN A 285 -7.86 3.89 21.99
N LEU A 286 -7.90 5.09 21.41
CA LEU A 286 -8.81 6.15 21.82
C LEU A 286 -10.27 5.75 21.63
N ILE A 287 -10.60 5.13 20.49
CA ILE A 287 -11.97 4.72 20.19
C ILE A 287 -12.40 3.54 21.06
N GLU A 288 -11.52 2.57 21.28
CA GLU A 288 -11.77 1.41 22.14
C GLU A 288 -11.97 1.81 23.62
N ARG A 289 -11.13 2.70 24.13
CA ARG A 289 -11.20 3.10 25.56
C ARG A 289 -12.25 4.18 25.83
N PHE A 290 -12.56 5.01 24.83
CA PHE A 290 -13.46 6.15 24.95
C PHE A 290 -14.50 6.15 23.82
N PRO A 291 -15.53 5.28 23.88
CA PRO A 291 -16.55 5.14 22.83
C PRO A 291 -17.28 6.45 22.45
N SER A 292 -17.31 7.43 23.37
CA SER A 292 -17.90 8.76 23.12
C SER A 292 -17.18 9.55 22.02
N ILE A 293 -15.89 9.26 21.76
CA ILE A 293 -15.13 9.87 20.65
C ILE A 293 -15.68 9.35 19.32
N GLY A 294 -15.86 8.04 19.19
CA GLY A 294 -16.49 7.42 18.01
C GLY A 294 -17.91 7.93 17.79
N GLU A 295 -18.73 8.03 18.86
CA GLU A 295 -20.08 8.58 18.77
C GLU A 295 -20.07 10.03 18.24
N ARG A 296 -19.20 10.88 18.76
CA ARG A 296 -19.04 12.26 18.28
C ARG A 296 -18.63 12.31 16.81
N THR A 297 -17.73 11.42 16.39
CA THR A 297 -17.28 11.31 15.01
C THR A 297 -18.43 10.90 14.08
N ARG A 298 -19.26 9.91 14.45
CA ARG A 298 -20.46 9.51 13.68
C ARG A 298 -21.53 10.59 13.63
N ARG A 299 -21.73 11.33 14.73
CA ARG A 299 -22.64 12.49 14.73
C ARG A 299 -22.18 13.59 13.77
N ARG A 300 -20.86 13.78 13.64
CA ARG A 300 -20.28 14.74 12.70
C ARG A 300 -20.34 14.24 11.26
N TYR A 301 -19.98 12.99 11.02
CA TYR A 301 -19.91 12.39 9.70
C TYR A 301 -20.89 11.23 9.57
N SER A 302 -22.04 11.50 8.98
CA SER A 302 -23.07 10.47 8.76
C SER A 302 -22.81 9.62 7.52
N HIS A 303 -21.98 10.13 6.57
CA HIS A 303 -21.61 9.45 5.33
C HIS A 303 -20.11 9.49 5.15
N VAL A 304 -19.52 8.35 4.86
CA VAL A 304 -18.08 8.19 4.70
C VAL A 304 -17.80 7.52 3.37
N LEU A 305 -16.86 8.08 2.61
CA LEU A 305 -16.40 7.53 1.34
C LEU A 305 -14.93 7.17 1.47
N LEU A 306 -14.59 5.91 1.21
CA LEU A 306 -13.25 5.34 1.33
C LEU A 306 -12.74 5.01 -0.07
N ASP A 307 -11.77 5.78 -0.56
CA ASP A 307 -11.13 5.57 -1.86
C ASP A 307 -9.86 4.72 -1.72
N GLU A 308 -9.50 3.98 -2.77
CA GLU A 308 -8.34 3.06 -2.82
C GLU A 308 -8.29 2.10 -1.61
N TYR A 309 -9.45 1.53 -1.26
CA TYR A 309 -9.61 0.72 -0.04
C TYR A 309 -8.71 -0.53 -0.02
N GLN A 310 -8.25 -1.04 -1.17
CA GLN A 310 -7.30 -2.14 -1.27
C GLN A 310 -5.93 -1.85 -0.64
N ASP A 311 -5.59 -0.58 -0.44
CA ASP A 311 -4.32 -0.16 0.16
C ASP A 311 -4.40 0.05 1.68
N THR A 312 -5.56 -0.24 2.27
CA THR A 312 -5.81 -0.12 3.70
C THR A 312 -5.15 -1.26 4.48
N SER A 313 -4.46 -0.95 5.56
CA SER A 313 -3.92 -1.95 6.48
C SER A 313 -5.01 -2.56 7.37
N THR A 314 -4.70 -3.71 7.97
CA THR A 314 -5.64 -4.37 8.92
C THR A 314 -5.99 -3.44 10.09
N THR A 315 -5.01 -2.75 10.64
CA THR A 315 -5.21 -1.79 11.75
C THR A 315 -6.06 -0.59 11.32
N GLN A 316 -5.84 -0.06 10.11
CA GLN A 316 -6.66 1.02 9.57
C GLN A 316 -8.10 0.57 9.33
N ALA A 317 -8.31 -0.64 8.78
CA ALA A 317 -9.64 -1.20 8.58
C ALA A 317 -10.39 -1.37 9.91
N ALA A 318 -9.73 -1.94 10.93
CA ALA A 318 -10.30 -2.09 12.26
C ALA A 318 -10.66 -0.74 12.90
N LEU A 319 -9.80 0.28 12.76
CA LEU A 319 -10.08 1.64 13.24
C LEU A 319 -11.29 2.24 12.53
N LEU A 320 -11.40 2.10 11.21
CA LEU A 320 -12.54 2.61 10.44
C LEU A 320 -13.85 1.92 10.87
N ALA A 321 -13.82 0.61 11.07
CA ALA A 321 -14.98 -0.13 11.57
C ALA A 321 -15.39 0.35 12.99
N ALA A 322 -14.45 0.44 13.92
CA ALA A 322 -14.71 0.93 15.27
C ALA A 322 -15.25 2.38 15.29
N LEU A 323 -14.77 3.23 14.37
CA LEU A 323 -15.25 4.60 14.21
C LEU A 323 -16.67 4.65 13.66
N PHE A 324 -16.97 3.91 12.59
CA PHE A 324 -18.15 4.16 11.76
C PHE A 324 -19.20 3.06 11.80
N HIS A 325 -18.90 1.88 12.36
CA HIS A 325 -19.87 0.79 12.45
C HIS A 325 -19.76 0.02 13.78
N VAL A 326 -20.48 0.45 14.80
CA VAL A 326 -20.55 -0.26 16.08
C VAL A 326 -21.66 -1.32 16.06
N ASP A 327 -22.84 -0.94 15.56
CA ASP A 327 -23.99 -1.81 15.33
C ASP A 327 -24.95 -1.16 14.32
N ALA A 328 -26.03 -1.84 13.97
CA ALA A 328 -27.01 -1.37 12.99
C ALA A 328 -27.65 0.00 13.30
N SER A 329 -27.70 0.40 14.59
CA SER A 329 -28.29 1.68 15.05
C SER A 329 -27.23 2.77 15.23
N ARG A 330 -25.98 2.40 15.50
CA ARG A 330 -24.86 3.30 15.78
C ARG A 330 -23.80 3.21 14.68
N ARG A 331 -24.15 3.64 13.47
CA ARG A 331 -23.29 3.60 12.30
C ARG A 331 -23.39 4.87 11.46
N SER A 332 -22.39 5.11 10.66
CA SER A 332 -22.42 5.98 9.48
C SER A 332 -22.61 5.11 8.24
N ALA A 333 -23.20 5.65 7.17
CA ALA A 333 -23.24 4.96 5.89
C ALA A 333 -21.85 5.02 5.23
N VAL A 334 -21.24 3.87 4.95
CA VAL A 334 -19.87 3.80 4.45
C VAL A 334 -19.85 3.26 3.02
N ASN A 335 -19.20 3.99 2.11
CA ASN A 335 -19.02 3.61 0.71
C ASN A 335 -17.53 3.40 0.45
N ALA A 336 -17.08 2.17 0.26
CA ALA A 336 -15.70 1.82 -0.04
C ALA A 336 -15.54 1.45 -1.52
N VAL A 337 -14.50 1.96 -2.15
CA VAL A 337 -14.14 1.64 -3.54
C VAL A 337 -12.67 1.29 -3.67
N GLY A 338 -12.36 0.34 -4.53
CA GLY A 338 -10.98 -0.03 -4.83
C GLY A 338 -10.87 -1.16 -5.83
N ASP A 339 -9.64 -1.53 -6.16
CA ASP A 339 -9.32 -2.63 -7.05
C ASP A 339 -8.41 -3.64 -6.34
N PRO A 340 -8.89 -4.84 -6.01
CA PRO A 340 -8.08 -5.85 -5.34
C PRO A 340 -6.79 -6.22 -6.09
N PHE A 341 -6.76 -6.08 -7.43
CA PHE A 341 -5.57 -6.34 -8.25
C PHE A 341 -4.58 -5.17 -8.30
N GLN A 342 -4.94 -4.00 -7.78
CA GLN A 342 -4.07 -2.84 -7.63
C GLN A 342 -3.50 -2.67 -6.20
N SER A 343 -3.67 -3.64 -5.31
CA SER A 343 -3.03 -3.64 -4.00
C SER A 343 -1.52 -3.86 -4.14
N ILE A 344 -0.75 -2.78 -4.17
CA ILE A 344 0.70 -2.78 -4.38
C ILE A 344 1.49 -2.29 -3.17
N TYR A 345 0.81 -1.98 -2.08
CA TYR A 345 1.40 -1.44 -0.86
C TYR A 345 1.46 -2.45 0.30
N ALA A 346 1.57 -3.76 -0.01
CA ALA A 346 1.72 -4.80 1.03
C ALA A 346 2.91 -4.53 1.96
N TRP A 347 3.98 -3.91 1.45
CA TRP A 347 5.14 -3.49 2.23
C TRP A 347 4.87 -2.31 3.20
N ARG A 348 3.70 -1.66 3.09
CA ARG A 348 3.14 -0.67 4.02
C ARG A 348 1.95 -1.23 4.81
N GLY A 349 1.82 -2.54 4.88
CA GLY A 349 0.76 -3.19 5.64
C GLY A 349 -0.59 -3.30 4.93
N ALA A 350 -0.70 -2.92 3.63
CA ALA A 350 -1.92 -3.14 2.87
C ALA A 350 -2.31 -4.62 2.89
N SER A 351 -3.57 -4.90 3.21
CA SER A 351 -4.08 -6.26 3.33
C SER A 351 -4.75 -6.70 2.03
N PRO A 352 -4.33 -7.82 1.43
CA PRO A 352 -5.06 -8.41 0.29
C PRO A 352 -6.52 -8.76 0.63
N GLY A 353 -6.83 -8.95 1.92
CA GLY A 353 -8.16 -9.25 2.43
C GLY A 353 -9.01 -8.02 2.78
N ALA A 354 -8.59 -6.80 2.43
CA ALA A 354 -9.29 -5.58 2.82
C ALA A 354 -10.79 -5.59 2.48
N PHE A 355 -11.16 -6.09 1.30
CA PHE A 355 -12.57 -6.15 0.88
C PHE A 355 -13.40 -7.15 1.68
N ARG A 356 -12.83 -8.30 2.02
CA ARG A 356 -13.49 -9.26 2.91
C ARG A 356 -13.61 -8.70 4.32
N MET A 357 -12.55 -8.07 4.81
CA MET A 357 -12.58 -7.41 6.11
C MET A 357 -13.69 -6.35 6.15
N PHE A 358 -13.84 -5.55 5.08
CA PHE A 358 -14.96 -4.62 4.98
C PHE A 358 -16.31 -5.31 5.11
N GLN A 359 -16.54 -6.42 4.39
CA GLN A 359 -17.81 -7.16 4.49
C GLN A 359 -18.07 -7.69 5.89
N GLN A 360 -17.03 -8.14 6.59
CA GLN A 360 -17.12 -8.66 7.95
C GLN A 360 -17.31 -7.55 8.99
N ASP A 361 -16.46 -6.54 8.93
CA ASP A 361 -16.38 -5.47 9.94
C ASP A 361 -17.56 -4.50 9.86
N PHE A 362 -18.11 -4.31 8.65
CA PHE A 362 -19.33 -3.52 8.43
C PHE A 362 -20.60 -4.37 8.37
N HIS A 363 -20.53 -5.65 8.76
CA HIS A 363 -21.66 -6.57 8.93
C HIS A 363 -22.58 -6.63 7.70
N LEU A 364 -21.98 -6.65 6.49
CA LEU A 364 -22.77 -6.79 5.27
C LEU A 364 -23.50 -8.14 5.25
N PRO A 365 -24.73 -8.21 4.67
CA PRO A 365 -25.50 -9.44 4.65
C PRO A 365 -24.75 -10.63 4.05
N ALA A 366 -25.01 -11.83 4.54
CA ALA A 366 -24.49 -13.04 3.93
C ALA A 366 -24.91 -13.12 2.45
N GLY A 367 -23.94 -13.30 1.55
CA GLY A 367 -24.18 -13.29 0.10
C GLY A 367 -24.21 -11.89 -0.54
N TYR A 368 -23.85 -10.84 0.20
CA TYR A 368 -23.68 -9.51 -0.38
C TYR A 368 -22.71 -9.55 -1.56
N LYS A 369 -23.15 -8.99 -2.69
CA LYS A 369 -22.30 -8.86 -3.87
C LYS A 369 -21.84 -7.42 -4.01
N PRO A 370 -20.53 -7.16 -4.03
CA PRO A 370 -20.00 -5.84 -4.31
C PRO A 370 -20.49 -5.31 -5.66
N PHE A 371 -20.68 -4.02 -5.75
CA PHE A 371 -20.99 -3.36 -7.02
C PHE A 371 -19.78 -3.42 -7.94
N PRO A 372 -19.89 -3.93 -9.17
CA PRO A 372 -18.79 -3.93 -10.10
C PRO A 372 -18.66 -2.58 -10.83
N LEU A 373 -17.41 -2.23 -11.17
CA LEU A 373 -17.10 -1.29 -12.24
C LEU A 373 -16.15 -1.99 -13.21
N SER A 374 -16.71 -2.63 -14.21
CA SER A 374 -16.01 -3.55 -15.11
C SER A 374 -15.56 -2.91 -16.42
N VAL A 375 -16.14 -1.77 -16.82
CA VAL A 375 -15.83 -1.13 -18.11
C VAL A 375 -14.70 -0.11 -17.94
N THR A 376 -13.53 -0.36 -18.57
CA THR A 376 -12.41 0.58 -18.56
C THR A 376 -12.49 1.61 -19.68
N ARG A 377 -12.21 2.87 -19.35
CA ARG A 377 -12.12 4.00 -20.27
C ARG A 377 -10.69 4.44 -20.57
N ARG A 378 -9.71 3.70 -20.05
CA ARG A 378 -8.29 4.08 -20.11
C ARG A 378 -7.52 3.32 -21.17
N ASN A 379 -7.71 2.02 -21.23
CA ASN A 379 -6.82 1.12 -21.95
C ASN A 379 -7.35 0.83 -23.36
N SER A 380 -6.42 0.67 -24.31
CA SER A 380 -6.71 0.08 -25.61
C SER A 380 -7.06 -1.40 -25.48
N ARG A 381 -7.71 -1.96 -26.50
CA ARG A 381 -8.24 -3.35 -26.49
C ARG A 381 -7.13 -4.37 -26.23
N ILE A 382 -6.04 -4.30 -26.96
CA ILE A 382 -4.95 -5.27 -26.84
C ILE A 382 -4.23 -5.19 -25.50
N VAL A 383 -4.08 -3.99 -24.92
CA VAL A 383 -3.48 -3.82 -23.58
C VAL A 383 -4.40 -4.39 -22.51
N LEU A 384 -5.70 -4.17 -22.65
CA LEU A 384 -6.71 -4.70 -21.75
C LEU A 384 -6.79 -6.23 -21.79
N GLU A 385 -6.77 -6.81 -23.00
CA GLU A 385 -6.74 -8.26 -23.19
C GLU A 385 -5.50 -8.88 -22.52
N ALA A 386 -4.35 -8.29 -22.71
CA ALA A 386 -3.12 -8.75 -22.06
C ALA A 386 -3.22 -8.67 -20.52
N ALA A 387 -3.78 -7.59 -19.97
CA ALA A 387 -3.99 -7.43 -18.54
C ALA A 387 -4.99 -8.47 -17.98
N ASN A 388 -6.08 -8.71 -18.67
CA ASN A 388 -7.05 -9.73 -18.30
C ASN A 388 -6.44 -11.14 -18.32
N ASN A 389 -5.65 -11.47 -19.36
CA ASN A 389 -4.95 -12.75 -19.46
C ASN A 389 -3.88 -12.92 -18.36
N LEU A 390 -3.12 -11.86 -18.05
CA LEU A 390 -2.13 -11.87 -16.98
C LEU A 390 -2.76 -12.13 -15.61
N THR A 391 -3.94 -11.56 -15.36
CA THR A 391 -4.66 -11.70 -14.09
C THR A 391 -5.60 -12.91 -14.02
N LEU A 392 -5.79 -13.64 -15.14
CA LEU A 392 -6.65 -14.80 -15.19
C LEU A 392 -6.33 -15.89 -14.14
N PRO A 393 -5.05 -16.25 -13.88
CA PRO A 393 -4.73 -17.23 -12.84
C PRO A 393 -5.13 -16.81 -11.43
N LEU A 394 -5.25 -15.50 -11.18
CA LEU A 394 -5.71 -14.96 -9.90
C LEU A 394 -7.22 -15.08 -9.74
N ARG A 395 -7.96 -15.08 -10.85
CA ARG A 395 -9.44 -15.20 -10.86
C ARG A 395 -9.91 -16.64 -10.89
N SER A 396 -9.25 -17.53 -11.63
CA SER A 396 -9.81 -18.84 -12.06
C SER A 396 -9.05 -20.06 -11.58
N ASN A 397 -8.07 -19.97 -10.66
CA ASN A 397 -7.30 -21.13 -10.24
C ASN A 397 -7.93 -21.87 -9.04
N PRO A 398 -8.77 -22.93 -9.27
CA PRO A 398 -9.42 -23.68 -8.20
C PRO A 398 -8.47 -24.59 -7.40
N SER A 399 -7.25 -24.85 -7.92
CA SER A 399 -6.33 -25.84 -7.35
C SER A 399 -5.32 -25.27 -6.35
N ARG A 400 -5.24 -23.96 -6.15
CA ARG A 400 -4.47 -23.39 -5.03
C ARG A 400 -5.37 -23.29 -3.81
N PRO A 401 -5.00 -23.94 -2.70
CA PRO A 401 -5.74 -23.77 -1.46
C PRO A 401 -5.77 -22.28 -1.09
N SER A 402 -6.83 -21.90 -0.42
CA SER A 402 -7.32 -20.57 -0.09
C SER A 402 -6.37 -19.62 0.66
N SER A 403 -5.07 -19.75 0.50
CA SER A 403 -4.10 -18.80 1.06
C SER A 403 -4.11 -17.43 0.36
N SER A 404 -4.77 -17.29 -0.79
CA SER A 404 -4.98 -15.97 -1.35
C SER A 404 -6.36 -15.47 -0.92
N LEU A 405 -6.37 -14.57 0.02
CA LEU A 405 -7.50 -13.75 0.45
C LEU A 405 -8.22 -13.03 -0.71
N MET A 406 -7.61 -12.97 -1.89
CA MET A 406 -8.16 -12.42 -3.13
C MET A 406 -9.32 -13.24 -3.72
N ARG A 407 -9.54 -14.50 -3.33
CA ARG A 407 -10.63 -15.34 -3.85
C ARG A 407 -11.98 -15.08 -3.21
N GLU A 408 -12.01 -14.24 -2.22
CA GLU A 408 -13.20 -14.02 -1.41
C GLU A 408 -14.08 -12.89 -1.92
N VAL A 409 -13.61 -12.19 -2.95
CA VAL A 409 -14.36 -11.18 -3.68
C VAL A 409 -14.29 -11.51 -5.17
N ASP A 410 -15.44 -11.69 -5.80
CA ASP A 410 -15.52 -11.88 -7.24
C ASP A 410 -15.06 -10.61 -7.96
N VAL A 411 -13.95 -10.73 -8.68
CA VAL A 411 -13.44 -9.66 -9.54
C VAL A 411 -13.66 -10.04 -10.99
N SER A 412 -14.57 -9.35 -11.65
CA SER A 412 -14.84 -9.55 -13.07
C SER A 412 -13.65 -9.16 -13.95
N SER A 413 -13.53 -9.77 -15.14
CA SER A 413 -12.66 -9.23 -16.19
C SER A 413 -13.14 -7.84 -16.59
N LEU A 414 -12.19 -7.02 -17.08
CA LEU A 414 -12.54 -5.69 -17.56
C LEU A 414 -12.93 -5.73 -19.03
N ASP A 415 -13.98 -5.00 -19.36
CA ASP A 415 -14.45 -4.81 -20.72
C ASP A 415 -13.97 -3.46 -21.30
N PRO A 416 -13.62 -3.39 -22.58
CA PRO A 416 -13.27 -2.13 -23.22
C PRO A 416 -14.51 -1.29 -23.50
N MET A 417 -14.34 0.03 -23.60
CA MET A 417 -15.37 0.88 -24.21
C MET A 417 -15.63 0.41 -25.65
N PRO A 418 -16.87 0.60 -26.17
CA PRO A 418 -17.21 0.24 -27.55
C PRO A 418 -16.31 0.88 -28.61
N ASP A 419 -15.88 2.11 -28.36
CA ASP A 419 -15.02 2.94 -29.22
C ASP A 419 -13.53 2.87 -28.81
N ALA A 420 -13.14 1.96 -27.90
CA ALA A 420 -11.76 1.82 -27.47
C ALA A 420 -10.83 1.50 -28.67
N PRO A 421 -9.69 2.21 -28.80
CA PRO A 421 -8.74 1.95 -29.88
C PRO A 421 -8.12 0.56 -29.72
N GLU A 422 -7.67 -0.03 -30.84
CA GLU A 422 -6.99 -1.32 -30.81
C GLU A 422 -5.69 -1.28 -30.01
N GLY A 423 -4.89 -0.25 -30.21
CA GLY A 423 -3.61 -0.07 -29.52
C GLY A 423 -2.49 -0.95 -30.07
N THR A 424 -1.37 -0.97 -29.34
CA THR A 424 -0.20 -1.78 -29.66
C THR A 424 0.43 -2.30 -28.38
N LEU A 425 0.78 -3.57 -28.36
CA LEU A 425 1.52 -4.21 -27.28
C LEU A 425 2.71 -4.96 -27.85
N GLY A 426 3.87 -4.84 -27.23
CA GLY A 426 5.08 -5.57 -27.61
C GLY A 426 5.83 -6.06 -26.37
N VAL A 427 6.45 -7.23 -26.50
CA VAL A 427 7.39 -7.78 -25.51
C VAL A 427 8.73 -7.90 -26.20
N LEU A 428 9.75 -7.21 -25.67
CA LEU A 428 11.08 -7.16 -26.23
C LEU A 428 12.08 -7.74 -25.25
N GLY A 429 12.98 -8.58 -25.75
CA GLY A 429 14.11 -9.12 -24.99
C GLY A 429 15.43 -8.64 -25.57
N PHE A 430 16.39 -8.31 -24.72
CA PHE A 430 17.70 -7.82 -25.11
C PHE A 430 18.81 -8.63 -24.45
N ALA A 431 19.96 -8.73 -25.10
CA ALA A 431 21.11 -9.43 -24.55
C ALA A 431 21.87 -8.61 -23.50
N THR A 432 21.78 -7.27 -23.57
CA THR A 432 22.46 -6.35 -22.66
C THR A 432 21.54 -5.19 -22.25
N ALA A 433 21.78 -4.62 -21.07
CA ALA A 433 21.08 -3.43 -20.58
C ALA A 433 21.25 -2.23 -21.53
N GLY A 434 22.42 -2.06 -22.15
CA GLY A 434 22.66 -0.99 -23.12
C GLY A 434 21.71 -1.07 -24.32
N GLN A 435 21.53 -2.28 -24.90
CA GLN A 435 20.60 -2.49 -26.00
C GLN A 435 19.14 -2.19 -25.60
N GLU A 436 18.77 -2.55 -24.38
CA GLU A 436 17.45 -2.23 -23.83
C GLU A 436 17.25 -0.71 -23.70
N ILE A 437 18.22 0.00 -23.11
CA ILE A 437 18.18 1.45 -22.94
C ILE A 437 18.06 2.14 -24.31
N ASP A 438 18.85 1.74 -25.30
CA ASP A 438 18.80 2.29 -26.68
C ASP A 438 17.42 2.07 -27.32
N ALA A 439 16.81 0.90 -27.08
CA ALA A 439 15.47 0.60 -27.58
C ALA A 439 14.40 1.48 -26.91
N VAL A 440 14.50 1.69 -25.60
CA VAL A 440 13.60 2.59 -24.84
C VAL A 440 13.73 4.03 -25.34
N VAL A 441 14.95 4.52 -25.55
CA VAL A 441 15.18 5.87 -26.11
C VAL A 441 14.53 6.02 -27.49
N ARG A 442 14.71 5.04 -28.40
CA ARG A 442 14.06 5.05 -29.73
C ARG A 442 12.54 5.03 -29.63
N PHE A 443 12.00 4.19 -28.74
CA PHE A 443 10.56 4.12 -28.50
C PHE A 443 10.01 5.46 -28.00
N CYS A 444 10.64 6.07 -26.99
CA CYS A 444 10.21 7.35 -26.44
C CYS A 444 10.23 8.46 -27.51
N LYS A 445 11.30 8.57 -28.32
CA LYS A 445 11.37 9.54 -29.43
C LYS A 445 10.23 9.36 -30.42
N THR A 446 9.96 8.11 -30.82
CA THR A 446 8.91 7.81 -31.78
C THR A 446 7.51 8.10 -31.22
N ALA A 447 7.25 7.70 -29.96
CA ALA A 447 5.97 7.93 -29.30
C ALA A 447 5.70 9.43 -29.10
N ILE A 448 6.69 10.21 -28.68
CA ILE A 448 6.57 11.66 -28.50
C ILE A 448 6.32 12.35 -29.85
N ALA A 449 7.03 11.97 -30.91
CA ALA A 449 6.84 12.54 -32.23
C ALA A 449 5.41 12.30 -32.75
N ARG A 450 4.91 11.06 -32.60
CA ARG A 450 3.51 10.72 -32.97
C ARG A 450 2.50 11.52 -32.16
N HIS A 451 2.72 11.67 -30.85
CA HIS A 451 1.82 12.43 -29.98
C HIS A 451 1.77 13.91 -30.39
N ARG A 452 2.91 14.53 -30.70
CA ARG A 452 3.00 15.93 -31.15
C ARG A 452 2.22 16.13 -32.46
N SER A 453 2.44 15.26 -33.43
CA SER A 453 1.72 15.33 -34.72
C SER A 453 0.20 15.18 -34.55
N ALA A 454 -0.24 14.33 -33.62
CA ALA A 454 -1.68 14.19 -33.31
C ALA A 454 -2.25 15.42 -32.59
N ALA A 455 -1.50 16.03 -31.67
CA ALA A 455 -1.92 17.24 -30.96
C ALA A 455 -2.01 18.47 -31.87
N GLU A 456 -1.08 18.62 -32.82
CA GLU A 456 -1.09 19.68 -33.84
C GLU A 456 -2.31 19.58 -34.77
N GLN A 457 -2.74 18.35 -35.08
CA GLN A 457 -3.95 18.13 -35.91
C GLN A 457 -5.27 18.43 -35.18
N GLN A 458 -5.29 18.47 -33.84
CA GLN A 458 -6.51 18.64 -33.03
C GLN A 458 -6.71 20.07 -32.50
N GLU A 459 -5.87 21.05 -32.84
CA GLU A 459 -5.92 22.44 -32.34
C GLU A 459 -6.14 22.53 -30.80
N GLN A 460 -5.55 21.64 -30.03
CA GLN A 460 -5.73 21.66 -28.58
C GLN A 460 -4.99 22.85 -27.97
N MET A 461 -5.75 23.69 -27.24
CA MET A 461 -5.22 24.77 -26.43
C MET A 461 -4.09 24.26 -25.50
N PRO A 462 -3.04 25.07 -25.27
CA PRO A 462 -1.96 24.72 -24.34
C PRO A 462 -2.49 24.64 -22.90
N GLY A 463 -2.98 23.47 -22.50
CA GLY A 463 -3.17 23.07 -21.13
C GLY A 463 -1.90 22.47 -20.55
N GLU A 464 -1.88 22.16 -19.25
CA GLU A 464 -0.74 21.47 -18.60
C GLU A 464 -0.16 20.37 -19.50
N GLN A 465 1.10 20.51 -19.91
CA GLN A 465 1.80 19.53 -20.75
C GLN A 465 1.98 18.24 -19.93
N LYS A 466 1.06 17.31 -20.08
CA LYS A 466 1.21 15.95 -19.53
C LYS A 466 2.28 15.22 -20.36
N ALA A 467 3.19 14.54 -19.66
CA ALA A 467 4.17 13.70 -20.33
C ALA A 467 3.46 12.60 -21.14
N PRO A 468 3.72 12.48 -22.47
CA PRO A 468 3.02 11.53 -23.34
C PRO A 468 3.52 10.08 -23.15
N VAL A 469 4.66 9.87 -22.51
CA VAL A 469 5.30 8.57 -22.29
C VAL A 469 5.69 8.43 -20.84
N ALA A 470 5.46 7.25 -20.26
CA ALA A 470 5.95 6.86 -18.94
C ALA A 470 6.81 5.59 -19.07
N VAL A 471 7.97 5.59 -18.42
CA VAL A 471 8.85 4.42 -18.27
C VAL A 471 8.74 3.96 -16.82
N LEU A 472 8.26 2.75 -16.59
CA LEU A 472 8.00 2.19 -15.25
C LEU A 472 9.07 1.16 -14.89
N PHE A 473 9.56 1.23 -13.65
CA PHE A 473 10.59 0.34 -13.13
C PHE A 473 10.08 -0.44 -11.92
N ARG A 474 10.47 -1.71 -11.82
CA ARG A 474 10.24 -2.52 -10.62
C ARG A 474 11.15 -2.12 -9.47
N SER A 475 12.37 -1.63 -9.79
CA SER A 475 13.38 -1.18 -8.83
C SER A 475 13.97 0.16 -9.29
N LYS A 476 14.34 1.00 -8.35
CA LYS A 476 14.93 2.33 -8.63
C LYS A 476 16.39 2.25 -9.07
N SER A 477 17.08 1.13 -8.86
CA SER A 477 18.54 0.99 -9.03
C SER A 477 19.04 1.38 -10.42
N HIS A 478 18.27 1.10 -11.47
CA HIS A 478 18.65 1.38 -12.86
C HIS A 478 18.02 2.64 -13.45
N MET A 479 17.15 3.35 -12.70
CA MET A 479 16.52 4.57 -13.22
C MET A 479 17.51 5.65 -13.69
N PRO A 480 18.64 5.90 -12.98
CA PRO A 480 19.60 6.92 -13.40
C PRO A 480 20.22 6.67 -14.77
N GLU A 481 20.50 5.41 -15.14
CA GLU A 481 21.08 5.03 -16.42
C GLU A 481 20.14 5.36 -17.59
N TYR A 482 18.83 5.04 -17.41
CA TYR A 482 17.81 5.37 -18.40
C TYR A 482 17.55 6.87 -18.48
N GLN A 483 17.52 7.56 -17.34
CA GLN A 483 17.38 9.01 -17.30
C GLN A 483 18.51 9.70 -18.08
N ALA A 484 19.76 9.36 -17.78
CA ALA A 484 20.93 9.93 -18.46
C ALA A 484 20.88 9.69 -19.99
N ALA A 485 20.50 8.49 -20.43
CA ALA A 485 20.39 8.16 -21.85
C ALA A 485 19.27 8.94 -22.56
N LEU A 486 18.11 9.11 -21.91
CA LEU A 486 16.99 9.90 -22.43
C LEU A 486 17.37 11.40 -22.56
N GLU A 487 18.03 11.95 -21.54
CA GLU A 487 18.50 13.35 -21.52
C GLU A 487 19.59 13.60 -22.55
N GLN A 488 20.57 12.70 -22.69
CA GLN A 488 21.59 12.74 -23.76
C GLN A 488 20.96 12.68 -25.16
N ALA A 489 19.82 11.98 -25.27
CA ALA A 489 19.07 11.92 -26.53
C ALA A 489 18.18 13.15 -26.80
N GLY A 490 18.25 14.20 -25.94
CA GLY A 490 17.51 15.45 -26.06
C GLY A 490 16.05 15.38 -25.56
N LEU A 491 15.70 14.39 -24.74
CA LEU A 491 14.38 14.26 -24.15
C LEU A 491 14.37 14.83 -22.73
N THR A 492 13.38 15.66 -22.40
CA THR A 492 13.17 16.14 -21.03
C THR A 492 12.56 15.02 -20.20
N THR A 493 13.18 14.69 -19.06
CA THR A 493 12.72 13.66 -18.14
C THR A 493 12.16 14.26 -16.85
N PHE A 494 11.16 13.61 -16.28
CA PHE A 494 10.65 13.89 -14.94
C PHE A 494 10.57 12.60 -14.14
N VAL A 495 11.38 12.49 -13.09
CA VAL A 495 11.48 11.28 -12.27
C VAL A 495 10.57 11.40 -11.06
N VAL A 496 9.58 10.51 -10.95
CA VAL A 496 8.63 10.48 -9.84
C VAL A 496 9.12 9.52 -8.76
N GLY A 497 9.12 9.98 -7.51
CA GLY A 497 9.46 9.13 -6.36
C GLY A 497 10.95 8.82 -6.18
N TYR A 498 11.82 9.43 -6.98
CA TYR A 498 13.27 9.40 -6.83
C TYR A 498 13.73 10.79 -6.44
N SER A 499 14.18 10.98 -5.23
CA SER A 499 14.83 12.22 -4.83
C SER A 499 16.32 12.15 -5.18
N ALA A 500 16.66 12.34 -6.45
CA ALA A 500 18.03 12.62 -6.87
C ALA A 500 18.54 13.99 -6.33
N LEU A 501 17.77 14.60 -5.41
CA LEU A 501 18.13 15.88 -4.81
C LEU A 501 19.54 15.85 -4.22
N LEU A 502 19.84 14.82 -3.43
CA LEU A 502 21.15 14.68 -2.78
C LEU A 502 22.28 14.32 -3.74
N GLU A 503 21.95 13.90 -4.96
CA GLU A 503 22.94 13.55 -6.00
C GLU A 503 23.20 14.70 -6.97
N ARG A 504 22.38 15.76 -6.95
CA ARG A 504 22.62 16.95 -7.74
C ARG A 504 23.94 17.60 -7.34
N PRO A 505 24.76 18.05 -8.29
CA PRO A 505 26.06 18.66 -8.01
C PRO A 505 25.96 19.76 -6.97
N GLU A 506 24.99 20.69 -7.13
CA GLU A 506 24.77 21.82 -6.24
C GLU A 506 24.42 21.42 -4.81
N ILE A 507 23.64 20.36 -4.66
CA ILE A 507 23.25 19.83 -3.33
C ILE A 507 24.41 19.06 -2.71
N ARG A 508 25.20 18.33 -3.51
CA ARG A 508 26.41 17.65 -3.02
C ARG A 508 27.46 18.66 -2.56
N ASP A 509 27.57 19.82 -3.21
CA ASP A 509 28.44 20.92 -2.80
C ASP A 509 27.96 21.54 -1.49
N LEU A 510 26.64 21.79 -1.37
CA LEU A 510 26.02 22.24 -0.12
C LEU A 510 26.23 21.22 1.03
N MET A 511 26.06 19.95 0.76
CA MET A 511 26.28 18.89 1.75
C MET A 511 27.76 18.78 2.13
N ALA A 512 28.69 18.96 1.19
CA ALA A 512 30.11 19.00 1.47
C ALA A 512 30.45 20.22 2.37
N LEU A 513 29.88 21.39 2.10
CA LEU A 513 30.04 22.58 2.93
C LEU A 513 29.54 22.34 4.36
N LEU A 514 28.36 21.74 4.53
CA LEU A 514 27.81 21.42 5.84
C LEU A 514 28.65 20.41 6.60
N ARG A 515 29.21 19.40 5.90
CA ARG A 515 30.11 18.40 6.51
C ARG A 515 31.42 19.03 6.99
N VAL A 516 32.06 19.87 6.18
CA VAL A 516 33.27 20.59 6.59
C VAL A 516 32.99 21.54 7.73
N ALA A 517 31.82 22.18 7.77
CA ALA A 517 31.42 23.03 8.90
C ALA A 517 31.20 22.23 10.20
N ALA A 518 30.71 20.98 10.10
CA ALA A 518 30.52 20.09 11.25
C ALA A 518 31.81 19.39 11.68
N ASP A 519 32.65 18.99 10.71
CA ASP A 519 33.94 18.33 10.93
C ASP A 519 35.00 18.92 10.00
N HIS A 520 35.87 19.77 10.56
CA HIS A 520 36.96 20.42 9.82
C HIS A 520 38.04 19.44 9.31
N THR A 521 38.00 18.20 9.73
CA THR A 521 38.92 17.15 9.28
C THR A 521 38.41 16.32 8.10
N ASP A 522 37.17 16.55 7.64
CA ASP A 522 36.60 15.88 6.46
C ASP A 522 37.29 16.37 5.17
N THR A 523 38.44 15.77 4.91
CA THR A 523 39.28 16.08 3.72
C THR A 523 38.55 15.78 2.42
N GLY A 524 37.70 14.73 2.39
CA GLY A 524 36.94 14.35 1.19
C GLY A 524 35.93 15.42 0.77
N SER A 525 35.19 15.97 1.73
CA SER A 525 34.27 17.07 1.50
C SER A 525 35.00 18.38 1.16
N LEU A 526 36.14 18.63 1.80
CA LEU A 526 36.97 19.80 1.48
C LEU A 526 37.51 19.75 0.04
N MET A 527 38.03 18.61 -0.38
CA MET A 527 38.53 18.44 -1.76
C MET A 527 37.42 18.63 -2.79
N ARG A 528 36.20 18.21 -2.50
CA ARG A 528 35.08 18.46 -3.38
C ARG A 528 34.75 19.94 -3.55
N LEU A 529 34.85 20.74 -2.46
CA LEU A 529 34.59 22.18 -2.51
C LEU A 529 35.69 22.99 -3.22
N LEU A 530 36.90 22.42 -3.35
CA LEU A 530 38.03 23.03 -4.00
C LEU A 530 38.14 22.64 -5.49
N ALA A 531 37.41 21.60 -5.93
CA ALA A 531 37.39 21.12 -7.31
C ALA A 531 36.29 21.82 -8.14
#